data_693a2c64dd3e51ab114c80c6087f9b7e
#
_entry.id   693a2c64dd3e51ab114c80c6087f9b7e
#
_cell.length_a   1.000
_cell.length_b   1.000
_cell.length_c   1.000
_cell.angle_alpha   90.00
_cell.angle_beta   90.00
_cell.angle_gamma   90.00
#
_symmetry.space_group_name_H-M   'P 1'
#
loop_
_entity.id
_entity.type
_entity.pdbx_description
1 polymer ?
#
loop_
_entity_poly.entity_id
_entity_poly.type
_entity_poly.pdbx_seq_one_letter_code
_entity_poly.pdbx_strand_id
1 'polypeptide(L)'
;MSLASIFGFGPVADVTVSLHGENERQQIEYRVGKDKREKAPLYFDGESVSGKVVVRVHEGKLLEHYGIKVQFIGCIEMFYDRGNHYEFVSLVQELAAPGELTNTAMYNFEFKNVEKQYESYQGINVKLRYFVQATVSKRVGAITQSKDIWVYSYRMPPEANSSIKMDVGIEDCLHIEFEYTKSRYHLKDVIVGKIYFLLVRIKIKHMELSIIRRETTGAVPNQYNESETITKFEIMDGAPLRGETIPIRLFLGGFDLTPTFKEVNKKFSTRYYLNLVLIDEENRRYFKQQEITLYRDNEGEREGLEDSGSETEIAITV
;
A
#
# COMPACT_ATOMS: atom_id res chain seq x y z
N MET A 1 19.83 2.78 -33.92
CA MET A 1 18.72 3.11 -34.87
C MET A 1 18.13 1.77 -35.31
N SER A 2 16.86 1.53 -35.05
CA SER A 2 16.16 0.28 -35.41
C SER A 2 15.84 0.33 -36.92
N LEU A 3 15.93 -0.81 -37.60
CA LEU A 3 15.60 -0.99 -39.03
C LEU A 3 14.16 -0.54 -39.41
N ALA A 4 13.25 -0.47 -38.42
CA ALA A 4 11.88 0.00 -38.59
C ALA A 4 11.77 1.50 -38.92
N SER A 5 12.78 2.32 -38.58
CA SER A 5 12.77 3.76 -38.85
C SER A 5 13.12 4.09 -40.31
N ILE A 6 13.71 3.15 -41.04
CA ILE A 6 14.17 3.35 -42.44
C ILE A 6 12.99 3.18 -43.42
N PHE A 7 11.93 2.47 -43.05
CA PHE A 7 10.78 2.19 -43.94
C PHE A 7 9.50 2.99 -43.61
N GLY A 8 9.58 4.08 -42.84
CA GLY A 8 8.40 4.93 -42.59
C GLY A 8 7.35 4.33 -41.62
N PHE A 9 7.58 3.14 -41.05
CA PHE A 9 6.66 2.41 -40.18
C PHE A 9 6.79 2.78 -38.69
N GLY A 10 7.49 3.86 -38.35
CA GLY A 10 7.55 4.36 -36.96
C GLY A 10 6.19 4.92 -36.50
N PRO A 11 5.97 5.06 -35.17
CA PRO A 11 4.76 5.64 -34.61
C PRO A 11 4.48 7.01 -35.25
N VAL A 12 3.20 7.35 -35.42
CA VAL A 12 2.80 8.63 -36.03
C VAL A 12 2.94 9.77 -35.03
N ALA A 13 2.69 9.48 -33.75
CA ALA A 13 2.74 10.45 -32.66
C ALA A 13 3.08 9.77 -31.35
N ASP A 14 3.67 10.55 -30.43
CA ASP A 14 3.86 10.21 -29.02
C ASP A 14 2.85 10.97 -28.17
N VAL A 15 2.35 10.29 -27.14
CA VAL A 15 1.44 10.87 -26.14
C VAL A 15 2.13 10.89 -24.80
N THR A 16 2.08 12.03 -24.12
CA THR A 16 2.65 12.19 -22.77
C THR A 16 1.60 12.75 -21.83
N VAL A 17 1.50 12.20 -20.66
CA VAL A 17 0.66 12.70 -19.55
C VAL A 17 1.57 13.23 -18.45
N SER A 18 1.36 14.48 -18.03
CA SER A 18 2.04 15.09 -16.89
C SER A 18 1.02 15.66 -15.92
N LEU A 19 1.28 15.50 -14.62
CA LEU A 19 0.42 16.01 -13.56
C LEU A 19 0.98 17.33 -13.02
N HIS A 20 0.08 18.25 -12.64
CA HIS A 20 0.51 19.51 -12.04
C HIS A 20 1.12 19.26 -10.65
N GLY A 21 2.27 19.88 -10.39
CA GLY A 21 2.97 19.76 -9.11
C GLY A 21 3.55 18.37 -8.82
N GLU A 22 3.62 17.45 -9.79
CA GLU A 22 4.07 16.07 -9.54
C GLU A 22 5.47 15.98 -8.95
N ASN A 23 6.37 16.90 -9.28
CA ASN A 23 7.74 16.92 -8.78
C ASN A 23 7.88 17.53 -7.37
N GLU A 24 6.87 18.27 -6.93
CA GLU A 24 6.80 18.91 -5.60
C GLU A 24 6.14 17.98 -4.59
N ARG A 25 5.38 16.98 -5.07
CA ARG A 25 4.70 16.00 -4.24
C ARG A 25 5.67 14.95 -3.70
N GLN A 26 5.37 14.45 -2.50
CA GLN A 26 6.04 13.28 -1.98
C GLN A 26 5.94 12.12 -2.98
N GLN A 27 7.07 11.48 -3.26
CA GLN A 27 7.13 10.32 -4.15
C GLN A 27 7.10 9.04 -3.31
N ILE A 28 6.13 8.20 -3.56
CA ILE A 28 6.05 6.89 -2.93
C ILE A 28 6.71 5.86 -3.83
N GLU A 29 7.71 5.19 -3.29
CA GLU A 29 8.38 4.09 -3.97
C GLU A 29 7.67 2.77 -3.66
N TYR A 30 7.25 2.06 -4.69
CA TYR A 30 6.57 0.79 -4.57
C TYR A 30 7.19 -0.28 -5.46
N ARG A 31 7.06 -1.54 -5.04
CA ARG A 31 7.70 -2.67 -5.71
C ARG A 31 6.85 -3.15 -6.89
N VAL A 32 7.47 -3.26 -8.07
CA VAL A 32 6.85 -3.84 -9.27
C VAL A 32 7.64 -5.07 -9.69
N GLY A 33 7.21 -6.25 -9.23
CA GLY A 33 7.95 -7.49 -9.46
C GLY A 33 9.11 -7.72 -8.47
N LYS A 34 10.03 -8.63 -8.82
CA LYS A 34 11.08 -9.08 -7.88
C LYS A 34 12.14 -8.01 -7.59
N ASP A 35 12.60 -7.29 -8.63
CA ASP A 35 13.76 -6.41 -8.54
C ASP A 35 13.49 -4.98 -9.07
N LYS A 36 12.26 -4.66 -9.44
CA LYS A 36 11.90 -3.36 -9.99
C LYS A 36 11.09 -2.57 -8.98
N ARG A 37 11.51 -1.34 -8.73
CA ARG A 37 10.75 -0.34 -7.97
C ARG A 37 10.37 0.80 -8.90
N GLU A 38 9.20 1.35 -8.70
CA GLU A 38 8.68 2.51 -9.39
C GLU A 38 8.29 3.57 -8.38
N LYS A 39 8.18 4.82 -8.83
CA LYS A 39 7.78 5.95 -8.00
C LYS A 39 6.51 6.55 -8.56
N ALA A 40 5.61 6.95 -7.68
CA ALA A 40 4.40 7.66 -8.04
C ALA A 40 4.15 8.83 -7.07
N PRO A 41 3.64 9.97 -7.55
CA PRO A 41 3.31 11.10 -6.70
C PRO A 41 2.14 10.76 -5.78
N LEU A 42 2.26 11.19 -4.51
CA LEU A 42 1.25 10.96 -3.49
C LEU A 42 0.07 11.91 -3.64
N TYR A 43 -1.13 11.35 -3.55
CA TYR A 43 -2.41 12.04 -3.49
C TYR A 43 -3.25 11.52 -2.33
N PHE A 44 -4.14 12.36 -1.84
CA PHE A 44 -5.08 12.01 -0.79
C PHE A 44 -6.51 11.95 -1.31
N ASP A 45 -7.40 11.29 -0.55
CA ASP A 45 -8.82 11.28 -0.84
C ASP A 45 -9.38 12.71 -0.89
N GLY A 46 -10.29 12.97 -1.83
CA GLY A 46 -10.88 14.30 -2.05
C GLY A 46 -10.00 15.30 -2.80
N GLU A 47 -8.70 15.04 -3.01
CA GLU A 47 -7.85 15.93 -3.80
C GLU A 47 -8.21 15.91 -5.28
N SER A 48 -8.14 17.09 -5.92
CA SER A 48 -8.26 17.23 -7.38
C SER A 48 -7.03 16.67 -8.08
N VAL A 49 -7.23 16.08 -9.26
CA VAL A 49 -6.17 15.57 -10.12
C VAL A 49 -6.19 16.35 -11.43
N SER A 50 -5.16 17.14 -11.67
CA SER A 50 -5.07 17.98 -12.86
C SER A 50 -3.71 17.84 -13.55
N GLY A 51 -3.67 18.21 -14.81
CA GLY A 51 -2.46 18.09 -15.59
C GLY A 51 -2.65 18.47 -17.04
N LYS A 52 -1.74 17.99 -17.88
CA LYS A 52 -1.78 18.20 -19.31
C LYS A 52 -1.44 16.92 -20.07
N VAL A 53 -2.11 16.77 -21.21
CA VAL A 53 -1.83 15.75 -22.21
C VAL A 53 -1.14 16.43 -23.39
N VAL A 54 0.03 15.94 -23.77
CA VAL A 54 0.77 16.43 -24.96
C VAL A 54 0.77 15.33 -25.99
N VAL A 55 0.24 15.65 -27.17
CA VAL A 55 0.27 14.79 -28.37
C VAL A 55 1.27 15.38 -29.33
N ARG A 56 2.42 14.75 -29.49
CA ARG A 56 3.51 15.19 -30.37
C ARG A 56 3.45 14.38 -31.65
N VAL A 57 3.04 15.02 -32.74
CA VAL A 57 3.07 14.41 -34.08
C VAL A 57 4.51 14.46 -34.62
N HIS A 58 4.99 13.35 -35.16
CA HIS A 58 6.32 13.29 -35.76
C HIS A 58 6.39 14.09 -37.07
N GLU A 59 7.53 14.68 -37.30
CA GLU A 59 7.76 15.55 -38.49
C GLU A 59 7.38 14.85 -39.81
N GLY A 60 6.65 15.56 -40.66
CA GLY A 60 6.16 15.05 -41.92
C GLY A 60 5.03 14.02 -41.83
N LYS A 61 4.46 13.76 -40.64
CA LYS A 61 3.33 12.85 -40.46
C LYS A 61 2.05 13.60 -40.14
N LEU A 62 0.93 12.98 -40.50
CA LEU A 62 -0.43 13.41 -40.20
C LEU A 62 -1.07 12.39 -39.23
N LEU A 63 -1.58 12.85 -38.12
CA LEU A 63 -2.37 12.04 -37.20
C LEU A 63 -3.85 12.31 -37.39
N GLU A 64 -4.55 11.43 -38.08
CA GLU A 64 -6.01 11.38 -38.10
C GLU A 64 -6.51 10.67 -36.82
N HIS A 65 -7.40 11.31 -36.08
CA HIS A 65 -7.96 10.74 -34.84
C HIS A 65 -9.47 10.91 -34.77
N TYR A 66 -10.11 9.97 -34.05
CA TYR A 66 -11.56 9.91 -33.80
C TYR A 66 -11.94 10.42 -32.42
N GLY A 67 -11.09 11.24 -31.84
CA GLY A 67 -11.24 11.85 -30.56
C GLY A 67 -10.03 11.61 -29.65
N ILE A 68 -9.81 12.56 -28.74
CA ILE A 68 -8.77 12.51 -27.72
C ILE A 68 -9.48 12.67 -26.37
N LYS A 69 -9.27 11.73 -25.45
CA LYS A 69 -9.83 11.78 -24.12
C LYS A 69 -8.78 11.49 -23.06
N VAL A 70 -9.07 11.96 -21.86
CA VAL A 70 -8.34 11.61 -20.64
C VAL A 70 -9.29 10.97 -19.65
N GLN A 71 -8.84 9.96 -18.94
CA GLN A 71 -9.61 9.24 -17.93
C GLN A 71 -8.82 9.18 -16.64
N PHE A 72 -9.50 9.39 -15.50
CA PHE A 72 -9.02 9.03 -14.19
C PHE A 72 -9.63 7.69 -13.82
N ILE A 73 -8.81 6.70 -13.54
CA ILE A 73 -9.23 5.32 -13.32
C ILE A 73 -8.65 4.81 -11.99
N GLY A 74 -9.51 4.22 -11.16
CA GLY A 74 -9.13 3.40 -10.03
C GLY A 74 -9.57 1.96 -10.26
N CYS A 75 -8.63 1.02 -10.18
CA CYS A 75 -8.94 -0.38 -10.47
C CYS A 75 -8.16 -1.35 -9.58
N ILE A 76 -8.69 -2.57 -9.50
CA ILE A 76 -8.07 -3.72 -8.86
C ILE A 76 -7.67 -4.71 -9.96
N GLU A 77 -6.38 -5.04 -10.02
CA GLU A 77 -5.80 -6.01 -10.94
C GLU A 77 -5.42 -7.27 -10.16
N MET A 78 -5.87 -8.43 -10.61
CA MET A 78 -5.51 -9.74 -10.05
C MET A 78 -4.42 -10.37 -10.92
N PHE A 79 -3.28 -10.77 -10.34
CA PHE A 79 -2.15 -11.27 -11.12
C PHE A 79 -2.38 -12.66 -11.72
N TYR A 80 -3.30 -13.43 -11.17
CA TYR A 80 -3.73 -14.75 -11.70
C TYR A 80 -4.84 -14.63 -12.75
N ASP A 81 -5.55 -13.51 -12.81
CA ASP A 81 -6.62 -13.23 -13.76
C ASP A 81 -6.15 -12.18 -14.78
N ARG A 82 -5.11 -12.55 -15.52
CA ARG A 82 -4.43 -11.65 -16.45
C ARG A 82 -5.38 -11.18 -17.54
N GLY A 83 -5.51 -9.87 -17.67
CA GLY A 83 -6.36 -9.19 -18.63
C GLY A 83 -7.69 -8.71 -18.06
N ASN A 84 -8.07 -9.13 -16.87
CA ASN A 84 -9.22 -8.60 -16.15
C ASN A 84 -8.77 -7.60 -15.08
N HIS A 85 -9.32 -6.40 -15.13
CA HIS A 85 -9.21 -5.40 -14.09
C HIS A 85 -10.62 -4.96 -13.69
N TYR A 86 -10.78 -4.69 -12.41
CA TYR A 86 -12.06 -4.31 -11.83
C TYR A 86 -12.03 -2.83 -11.50
N GLU A 87 -12.59 -2.02 -12.41
CA GLU A 87 -12.72 -0.58 -12.19
C GLU A 87 -13.78 -0.31 -11.11
N PHE A 88 -13.43 0.52 -10.13
CA PHE A 88 -14.35 0.98 -9.10
C PHE A 88 -14.57 2.50 -9.16
N VAL A 89 -13.70 3.24 -9.86
CA VAL A 89 -13.90 4.63 -10.25
C VAL A 89 -13.38 4.86 -11.66
N SER A 90 -14.16 5.58 -12.47
CA SER A 90 -13.78 5.98 -13.82
C SER A 90 -14.43 7.34 -14.15
N LEU A 91 -13.59 8.36 -14.31
CA LEU A 91 -14.00 9.70 -14.71
C LEU A 91 -13.41 9.99 -16.07
N VAL A 92 -14.20 10.58 -16.97
CA VAL A 92 -13.78 10.83 -18.36
C VAL A 92 -13.93 12.31 -18.69
N GLN A 93 -12.94 12.86 -19.37
CA GLN A 93 -12.99 14.19 -19.97
C GLN A 93 -12.57 14.09 -21.43
N GLU A 94 -13.44 14.54 -22.33
CA GLU A 94 -13.10 14.69 -23.75
C GLU A 94 -12.22 15.93 -23.94
N LEU A 95 -11.10 15.76 -24.61
CA LEU A 95 -10.11 16.82 -24.87
C LEU A 95 -10.23 17.38 -26.29
N ALA A 96 -10.50 16.53 -27.26
CA ALA A 96 -10.70 16.95 -28.66
C ALA A 96 -11.71 16.04 -29.39
N ALA A 97 -12.56 16.66 -30.19
CA ALA A 97 -13.42 15.96 -31.15
C ALA A 97 -12.58 15.30 -32.26
N PRO A 98 -13.17 14.38 -33.07
CA PRO A 98 -12.51 13.84 -34.25
C PRO A 98 -11.90 14.90 -35.14
N GLY A 99 -10.68 14.66 -35.64
CA GLY A 99 -9.95 15.63 -36.45
C GLY A 99 -8.56 15.14 -36.87
N GLU A 100 -7.77 16.08 -37.33
CA GLU A 100 -6.40 15.84 -37.81
C GLU A 100 -5.40 16.75 -37.09
N LEU A 101 -4.25 16.19 -36.74
CA LEU A 101 -3.13 16.91 -36.14
C LEU A 101 -1.88 16.77 -37.01
N THR A 102 -1.28 17.89 -37.36
CA THR A 102 0.01 17.98 -38.08
C THR A 102 1.15 18.42 -37.15
N ASN A 103 0.80 19.08 -36.05
CA ASN A 103 1.74 19.66 -35.09
C ASN A 103 1.47 19.12 -33.68
N THR A 104 2.37 19.45 -32.75
CA THR A 104 2.18 19.16 -31.34
C THR A 104 0.96 19.90 -30.80
N ALA A 105 0.04 19.16 -30.19
CA ALA A 105 -1.12 19.69 -29.48
C ALA A 105 -1.01 19.45 -27.99
N MET A 106 -1.49 20.40 -27.18
CA MET A 106 -1.51 20.33 -25.71
C MET A 106 -2.93 20.57 -25.20
N TYR A 107 -3.36 19.73 -24.28
CA TYR A 107 -4.69 19.78 -23.67
C TYR A 107 -4.55 19.74 -22.14
N ASN A 108 -5.17 20.69 -21.47
CA ASN A 108 -5.26 20.68 -20.01
C ASN A 108 -6.48 19.86 -19.59
N PHE A 109 -6.36 19.20 -18.43
CA PHE A 109 -7.47 18.49 -17.82
C PHE A 109 -7.50 18.73 -16.32
N GLU A 110 -8.69 18.57 -15.71
CA GLU A 110 -8.90 18.66 -14.28
C GLU A 110 -10.08 17.79 -13.85
N PHE A 111 -9.83 16.87 -12.94
CA PHE A 111 -10.82 16.12 -12.21
C PHE A 111 -10.89 16.70 -10.79
N LYS A 112 -11.99 17.40 -10.46
CA LYS A 112 -12.15 18.14 -9.20
C LYS A 112 -12.64 17.23 -8.09
N ASN A 113 -12.07 17.38 -6.88
CA ASN A 113 -12.51 16.73 -5.64
C ASN A 113 -12.77 15.23 -5.81
N VAL A 114 -11.79 14.53 -6.39
CA VAL A 114 -11.94 13.12 -6.75
C VAL A 114 -11.98 12.27 -5.49
N GLU A 115 -13.10 11.58 -5.28
CA GLU A 115 -13.22 10.55 -4.24
C GLU A 115 -12.31 9.36 -4.58
N LYS A 116 -11.41 9.04 -3.66
CA LYS A 116 -10.49 7.92 -3.74
C LYS A 116 -10.76 6.98 -2.58
N GLN A 117 -11.82 6.20 -2.72
CA GLN A 117 -12.41 5.36 -1.68
C GLN A 117 -11.41 4.41 -0.99
N TYR A 118 -10.39 3.96 -1.70
CA TYR A 118 -9.41 2.99 -1.22
C TYR A 118 -8.00 3.54 -1.31
N GLU A 119 -7.12 3.11 -0.41
CA GLU A 119 -5.69 3.38 -0.47
C GLU A 119 -5.01 2.50 -1.52
N SER A 120 -4.01 3.02 -2.24
CA SER A 120 -3.21 2.23 -3.18
C SER A 120 -2.51 1.07 -2.47
N TYR A 121 -2.50 -0.08 -3.10
CA TYR A 121 -1.91 -1.29 -2.55
C TYR A 121 -1.20 -2.11 -3.63
N GLN A 122 0.01 -2.56 -3.32
CA GLN A 122 0.77 -3.50 -4.13
C GLN A 122 1.01 -4.76 -3.31
N GLY A 123 0.28 -5.81 -3.63
CA GLY A 123 0.34 -7.09 -2.95
C GLY A 123 1.09 -8.17 -3.71
N ILE A 124 0.94 -9.41 -3.24
CA ILE A 124 1.52 -10.61 -3.87
C ILE A 124 0.70 -11.01 -5.09
N ASN A 125 -0.63 -11.07 -4.95
CA ASN A 125 -1.55 -11.51 -6.01
C ASN A 125 -2.47 -10.40 -6.52
N VAL A 126 -2.42 -9.21 -5.93
CA VAL A 126 -3.33 -8.11 -6.24
C VAL A 126 -2.62 -6.77 -6.23
N LYS A 127 -3.04 -5.88 -7.14
CA LYS A 127 -2.66 -4.48 -7.17
C LYS A 127 -3.93 -3.62 -7.18
N LEU A 128 -4.05 -2.68 -6.25
CA LEU A 128 -5.02 -1.60 -6.30
C LEU A 128 -4.30 -0.32 -6.70
N ARG A 129 -4.65 0.20 -7.86
CA ARG A 129 -3.97 1.36 -8.43
C ARG A 129 -4.93 2.42 -8.91
N TYR A 130 -4.43 3.65 -8.93
CA TYR A 130 -5.05 4.79 -9.58
C TYR A 130 -4.10 5.35 -10.64
N PHE A 131 -4.65 5.75 -11.76
CA PHE A 131 -3.86 6.34 -12.84
C PHE A 131 -4.69 7.27 -13.70
N VAL A 132 -4.02 8.20 -14.36
CA VAL A 132 -4.58 9.02 -15.42
C VAL A 132 -4.15 8.42 -16.76
N GLN A 133 -5.10 8.17 -17.64
CA GLN A 133 -4.85 7.61 -18.96
C GLN A 133 -5.35 8.54 -20.05
N ALA A 134 -4.45 8.95 -20.94
CA ALA A 134 -4.80 9.62 -22.20
C ALA A 134 -4.98 8.58 -23.30
N THR A 135 -6.00 8.76 -24.10
CA THR A 135 -6.32 7.89 -25.24
C THR A 135 -6.57 8.73 -26.48
N VAL A 136 -5.80 8.48 -27.52
CA VAL A 136 -6.02 9.02 -28.87
C VAL A 136 -6.60 7.91 -29.73
N SER A 137 -7.88 7.99 -30.03
CA SER A 137 -8.59 6.99 -30.87
C SER A 137 -8.21 7.14 -32.32
N LYS A 138 -7.87 6.05 -32.99
CA LYS A 138 -7.55 6.02 -34.44
C LYS A 138 -8.50 5.09 -35.17
N ARG A 139 -8.48 5.12 -36.49
CA ARG A 139 -9.28 4.21 -37.33
C ARG A 139 -8.99 2.75 -37.01
N VAL A 140 -7.74 2.41 -36.70
CA VAL A 140 -7.34 1.09 -36.23
C VAL A 140 -6.56 1.26 -34.96
N GLY A 141 -7.14 0.80 -33.86
CA GLY A 141 -6.55 0.86 -32.51
C GLY A 141 -6.56 2.25 -31.88
N ALA A 142 -5.75 2.43 -30.86
CA ALA A 142 -5.58 3.69 -30.14
C ALA A 142 -4.13 3.85 -29.69
N ILE A 143 -3.70 5.10 -29.46
CA ILE A 143 -2.48 5.40 -28.73
C ILE A 143 -2.91 5.70 -27.30
N THR A 144 -2.40 4.93 -26.33
CA THR A 144 -2.69 5.11 -24.92
C THR A 144 -1.42 5.39 -24.14
N GLN A 145 -1.50 6.31 -23.19
CA GLN A 145 -0.44 6.58 -22.24
C GLN A 145 -1.04 6.76 -20.86
N SER A 146 -0.50 6.08 -19.87
CA SER A 146 -0.95 6.17 -18.49
C SER A 146 0.13 6.73 -17.57
N LYS A 147 -0.30 7.42 -16.53
CA LYS A 147 0.54 7.95 -15.45
C LYS A 147 -0.07 7.51 -14.11
N ASP A 148 0.64 6.69 -13.36
CA ASP A 148 0.22 6.20 -12.04
C ASP A 148 0.34 7.32 -11.00
N ILE A 149 -0.57 7.29 -10.04
CA ILE A 149 -0.50 8.04 -8.79
C ILE A 149 -0.62 7.06 -7.62
N TRP A 150 -0.06 7.44 -6.49
CA TRP A 150 -0.22 6.69 -5.25
C TRP A 150 -1.21 7.41 -4.34
N VAL A 151 -2.14 6.68 -3.74
CA VAL A 151 -3.21 7.25 -2.92
C VAL A 151 -3.10 6.76 -1.50
N TYR A 152 -3.09 7.70 -0.54
CA TYR A 152 -3.38 7.43 0.86
C TYR A 152 -4.79 7.89 1.20
N SER A 153 -5.46 7.10 2.03
CA SER A 153 -6.79 7.40 2.55
C SER A 153 -6.73 7.39 4.07
N TYR A 154 -6.86 8.56 4.67
CA TYR A 154 -6.91 8.67 6.12
C TYR A 154 -8.24 8.15 6.65
N ARG A 155 -8.17 7.42 7.76
CA ARG A 155 -9.35 6.97 8.49
C ARG A 155 -9.33 7.56 9.88
N MET A 156 -10.50 7.87 10.41
CA MET A 156 -10.61 8.31 11.79
C MET A 156 -10.06 7.23 12.73
N PRO A 157 -9.25 7.62 13.74
CA PRO A 157 -8.80 6.68 14.75
C PRO A 157 -10.00 6.03 15.45
N PRO A 158 -9.87 4.79 15.89
CA PRO A 158 -10.96 4.11 16.58
C PRO A 158 -11.23 4.77 17.94
N GLU A 159 -12.51 5.08 18.21
CA GLU A 159 -12.95 5.69 19.49
C GLU A 159 -12.60 4.84 20.72
N ALA A 160 -12.60 3.51 20.57
CA ALA A 160 -12.23 2.59 21.64
C ALA A 160 -11.18 1.60 21.16
N ASN A 161 -10.13 1.43 21.95
CA ASN A 161 -9.07 0.46 21.68
C ASN A 161 -8.94 -0.47 22.89
N SER A 162 -9.37 -1.71 22.75
CA SER A 162 -9.35 -2.70 23.81
C SER A 162 -7.98 -3.41 23.89
N SER A 163 -7.56 -3.72 25.10
CA SER A 163 -6.43 -4.62 25.31
C SER A 163 -6.78 -6.04 24.85
N ILE A 164 -5.75 -6.74 24.41
CA ILE A 164 -5.86 -8.15 24.03
C ILE A 164 -5.22 -8.98 25.12
N LYS A 165 -5.98 -9.96 25.67
CA LYS A 165 -5.46 -10.98 26.56
C LYS A 165 -5.68 -12.35 25.95
N MET A 166 -4.64 -13.15 25.99
CA MET A 166 -4.65 -14.51 25.45
C MET A 166 -3.85 -15.42 26.36
N ASP A 167 -4.19 -16.67 26.30
CA ASP A 167 -3.42 -17.74 26.95
C ASP A 167 -2.99 -18.80 25.94
N VAL A 168 -1.86 -19.40 26.19
CA VAL A 168 -1.38 -20.63 25.53
C VAL A 168 -1.04 -21.62 26.63
N GLY A 169 -1.69 -22.77 26.56
CA GLY A 169 -1.46 -23.86 27.51
C GLY A 169 -1.17 -25.17 26.78
N ILE A 170 -0.30 -25.97 27.38
CA ILE A 170 -0.13 -27.37 27.12
C ILE A 170 -0.38 -28.06 28.45
N GLU A 171 -1.32 -28.99 28.51
CA GLU A 171 -1.72 -29.67 29.71
C GLU A 171 -0.50 -30.05 30.56
N ASP A 172 -0.50 -29.60 31.83
CA ASP A 172 0.52 -29.86 32.83
C ASP A 172 1.97 -29.47 32.52
N CYS A 173 2.24 -28.84 31.35
CA CYS A 173 3.60 -28.57 30.88
C CYS A 173 3.93 -27.10 30.75
N LEU A 174 3.01 -26.31 30.17
CA LEU A 174 3.21 -24.90 29.86
C LEU A 174 1.91 -24.12 29.99
N HIS A 175 1.95 -22.99 30.68
CA HIS A 175 0.86 -22.01 30.67
C HIS A 175 1.45 -20.61 30.65
N ILE A 176 1.13 -19.88 29.58
CA ILE A 176 1.63 -18.53 29.31
C ILE A 176 0.44 -17.63 28.99
N GLU A 177 0.38 -16.50 29.64
CA GLU A 177 -0.57 -15.43 29.32
C GLU A 177 0.14 -14.31 28.57
N PHE A 178 -0.54 -13.75 27.57
CA PHE A 178 -0.10 -12.55 26.83
C PHE A 178 -1.08 -11.42 27.03
N GLU A 179 -0.55 -10.26 27.18
CA GLU A 179 -1.33 -9.04 27.21
C GLU A 179 -0.71 -8.02 26.25
N TYR A 180 -1.51 -7.52 25.28
CA TYR A 180 -1.17 -6.36 24.49
C TYR A 180 -2.09 -5.21 24.87
N THR A 181 -1.54 -4.00 24.93
CA THR A 181 -2.27 -2.82 25.40
C THR A 181 -3.37 -2.38 24.45
N LYS A 182 -3.24 -2.71 23.17
CA LYS A 182 -4.16 -2.32 22.11
C LYS A 182 -4.43 -3.48 21.16
N SER A 183 -5.56 -3.42 20.45
CA SER A 183 -5.89 -4.30 19.31
C SER A 183 -5.76 -3.59 17.94
N ARG A 184 -5.69 -2.26 17.97
CA ARG A 184 -5.59 -1.42 16.78
C ARG A 184 -4.43 -0.46 16.95
N TYR A 185 -3.59 -0.36 15.92
CA TYR A 185 -2.36 0.42 15.95
C TYR A 185 -2.25 1.31 14.72
N HIS A 186 -1.79 2.53 14.93
CA HIS A 186 -1.32 3.36 13.83
C HIS A 186 -0.05 2.73 13.23
N LEU A 187 0.20 2.96 11.93
CA LEU A 187 1.36 2.36 11.23
C LEU A 187 2.73 2.73 11.82
N LYS A 188 2.80 3.82 12.60
CA LYS A 188 4.03 4.28 13.29
C LYS A 188 4.01 4.00 14.80
N ASP A 189 2.97 3.36 15.31
CA ASP A 189 2.82 3.04 16.73
C ASP A 189 3.90 2.06 17.25
N VAL A 190 3.91 1.92 18.55
CA VAL A 190 4.69 0.90 19.26
C VAL A 190 3.72 -0.14 19.83
N ILE A 191 3.93 -1.41 19.49
CA ILE A 191 3.24 -2.51 20.16
C ILE A 191 3.88 -2.71 21.52
N VAL A 192 3.08 -2.52 22.56
CA VAL A 192 3.48 -2.73 23.95
C VAL A 192 2.68 -3.88 24.53
N GLY A 193 3.35 -4.79 25.20
CA GLY A 193 2.71 -5.94 25.81
C GLY A 193 3.58 -6.60 26.86
N LYS A 194 3.07 -7.67 27.46
CA LYS A 194 3.75 -8.50 28.45
C LYS A 194 3.40 -9.97 28.24
N ILE A 195 4.36 -10.81 28.54
CA ILE A 195 4.21 -12.27 28.57
C ILE A 195 4.47 -12.75 29.99
N TYR A 196 3.50 -13.47 30.53
CA TYR A 196 3.57 -14.04 31.90
C TYR A 196 3.73 -15.55 31.80
N PHE A 197 4.74 -16.09 32.43
CA PHE A 197 4.99 -17.53 32.52
C PHE A 197 4.39 -18.11 33.81
N LEU A 198 3.18 -18.63 33.75
CA LEU A 198 2.44 -19.13 34.90
C LEU A 198 2.85 -20.57 35.27
N LEU A 199 3.10 -21.40 34.25
CA LEU A 199 3.60 -22.76 34.42
C LEU A 199 4.64 -23.03 33.32
N VAL A 200 5.83 -23.49 33.72
CA VAL A 200 6.91 -23.86 32.82
C VAL A 200 7.54 -25.16 33.32
N ARG A 201 7.21 -26.27 32.68
CA ARG A 201 7.82 -27.59 32.95
C ARG A 201 8.60 -28.12 31.75
N ILE A 202 8.41 -27.52 30.59
CA ILE A 202 9.22 -27.78 29.39
C ILE A 202 10.34 -26.76 29.27
N LYS A 203 11.47 -27.18 28.75
CA LYS A 203 12.60 -26.29 28.56
C LYS A 203 12.46 -25.53 27.24
N ILE A 204 12.05 -24.27 27.33
CA ILE A 204 11.99 -23.37 26.18
C ILE A 204 13.43 -22.97 25.83
N LYS A 205 13.78 -23.12 24.54
CA LYS A 205 15.08 -22.74 24.00
C LYS A 205 15.13 -21.27 23.61
N HIS A 206 14.13 -20.83 22.83
CA HIS A 206 13.97 -19.43 22.51
C HIS A 206 12.51 -19.07 22.16
N MET A 207 12.24 -17.78 22.07
CA MET A 207 10.94 -17.25 21.77
C MET A 207 11.03 -16.09 20.78
N GLU A 208 10.21 -16.16 19.75
CA GLU A 208 10.14 -15.16 18.66
C GLU A 208 8.75 -14.53 18.59
N LEU A 209 8.72 -13.22 18.33
CA LEU A 209 7.52 -12.51 17.93
C LEU A 209 7.68 -12.09 16.47
N SER A 210 6.68 -12.35 15.64
CA SER A 210 6.69 -11.95 14.23
C SER A 210 5.40 -11.22 13.85
N ILE A 211 5.50 -10.32 12.87
CA ILE A 211 4.35 -9.72 12.19
C ILE A 211 4.15 -10.45 10.89
N ILE A 212 2.97 -11.01 10.71
CA ILE A 212 2.56 -11.69 9.49
C ILE A 212 1.49 -10.87 8.79
N ARG A 213 1.72 -10.55 7.52
CA ARG A 213 0.71 -10.02 6.60
C ARG A 213 0.08 -11.19 5.85
N ARG A 214 -1.24 -11.30 5.89
CA ARG A 214 -2.01 -12.28 5.12
C ARG A 214 -2.85 -11.57 4.08
N GLU A 215 -2.59 -11.86 2.82
CA GLU A 215 -3.37 -11.42 1.68
C GLU A 215 -4.33 -12.53 1.28
N THR A 216 -5.61 -12.18 1.16
CA THR A 216 -6.66 -13.08 0.70
C THR A 216 -7.27 -12.48 -0.54
N THR A 217 -7.29 -13.20 -1.67
CA THR A 217 -7.82 -12.74 -2.95
C THR A 217 -8.85 -13.72 -3.50
N GLY A 218 -9.85 -13.20 -4.24
CA GLY A 218 -10.95 -13.97 -4.78
C GLY A 218 -12.06 -14.25 -3.76
N ALA A 219 -13.04 -15.03 -4.18
CA ALA A 219 -14.18 -15.43 -3.37
C ALA A 219 -14.27 -16.96 -3.28
N VAL A 220 -14.87 -17.46 -2.19
CA VAL A 220 -15.12 -18.89 -2.00
C VAL A 220 -15.96 -19.43 -3.18
N PRO A 221 -15.61 -20.59 -3.79
CA PRO A 221 -14.56 -21.54 -3.39
C PRO A 221 -13.14 -21.22 -3.93
N ASN A 222 -13.00 -20.26 -4.85
CA ASN A 222 -11.74 -19.94 -5.52
C ASN A 222 -11.00 -18.80 -4.79
N GLN A 223 -10.66 -19.04 -3.53
CA GLN A 223 -9.95 -18.08 -2.69
C GLN A 223 -8.48 -18.46 -2.56
N TYR A 224 -7.59 -17.49 -2.77
CA TYR A 224 -6.15 -17.64 -2.60
C TYR A 224 -5.70 -16.89 -1.34
N ASN A 225 -4.93 -17.57 -0.51
CA ASN A 225 -4.36 -17.00 0.72
C ASN A 225 -2.86 -17.08 0.66
N GLU A 226 -2.21 -15.93 0.72
CA GLU A 226 -0.77 -15.80 0.81
C GLU A 226 -0.39 -15.14 2.13
N SER A 227 0.71 -15.60 2.71
CA SER A 227 1.22 -15.05 3.97
C SER A 227 2.68 -14.67 3.82
N GLU A 228 3.00 -13.47 4.26
CA GLU A 228 4.37 -12.94 4.27
C GLU A 228 4.74 -12.55 5.70
N THR A 229 5.91 -12.98 6.14
CA THR A 229 6.49 -12.52 7.40
C THR A 229 7.21 -11.20 7.16
N ILE A 230 6.65 -10.12 7.70
CA ILE A 230 7.21 -8.76 7.56
C ILE A 230 8.46 -8.62 8.42
N THR A 231 8.40 -9.10 9.66
CA THR A 231 9.53 -9.06 10.59
C THR A 231 9.49 -10.21 11.56
N LYS A 232 10.66 -10.59 12.06
CA LYS A 232 10.86 -11.49 13.19
C LYS A 232 11.73 -10.81 14.21
N PHE A 233 11.34 -10.90 15.44
CA PHE A 233 12.04 -10.35 16.59
C PHE A 233 12.19 -11.43 17.65
N GLU A 234 13.43 -11.73 18.03
CA GLU A 234 13.71 -12.65 19.11
C GLU A 234 13.46 -11.92 20.45
N ILE A 235 12.54 -12.45 21.24
CA ILE A 235 12.16 -11.84 22.53
C ILE A 235 13.05 -12.37 23.64
N MET A 236 13.42 -13.66 23.54
CA MET A 236 14.15 -14.35 24.59
C MET A 236 14.97 -15.48 24.02
N ASP A 237 16.23 -15.57 24.45
CA ASP A 237 17.12 -16.70 24.27
C ASP A 237 17.37 -17.37 25.65
N GLY A 238 16.98 -18.63 25.77
CA GLY A 238 17.06 -19.40 27.02
C GLY A 238 15.72 -19.79 27.61
N ALA A 239 15.74 -20.43 28.79
CA ALA A 239 14.57 -20.95 29.46
C ALA A 239 13.99 -19.95 30.46
N PRO A 240 12.73 -19.54 30.30
CA PRO A 240 12.07 -18.68 31.27
C PRO A 240 11.75 -19.45 32.56
N LEU A 241 11.70 -18.72 33.64
CA LEU A 241 11.30 -19.27 34.96
C LEU A 241 9.80 -19.08 35.20
N ARG A 242 9.22 -19.96 36.00
CA ARG A 242 7.86 -19.78 36.49
C ARG A 242 7.73 -18.46 37.25
N GLY A 243 6.72 -17.65 36.91
CA GLY A 243 6.48 -16.34 37.48
C GLY A 243 7.25 -15.21 36.80
N GLU A 244 8.08 -15.52 35.81
CA GLU A 244 8.79 -14.50 35.02
C GLU A 244 7.82 -13.74 34.14
N THR A 245 8.12 -12.46 33.93
CA THR A 245 7.37 -11.58 33.03
C THR A 245 8.33 -10.93 32.03
N ILE A 246 8.06 -11.10 30.76
CA ILE A 246 8.86 -10.52 29.69
C ILE A 246 8.07 -9.38 29.04
N PRO A 247 8.60 -8.14 29.02
CA PRO A 247 7.97 -7.03 28.31
C PRO A 247 8.19 -7.16 26.81
N ILE A 248 7.16 -6.79 26.03
CA ILE A 248 7.22 -6.66 24.58
C ILE A 248 7.20 -5.17 24.22
N ARG A 249 8.11 -4.78 23.32
CA ARG A 249 8.14 -3.46 22.73
C ARG A 249 8.60 -3.56 21.29
N LEU A 250 7.66 -3.35 20.33
CA LEU A 250 7.92 -3.49 18.92
C LEU A 250 7.46 -2.23 18.18
N PHE A 251 8.43 -1.49 17.59
CA PHE A 251 8.18 -0.27 16.83
C PHE A 251 7.73 -0.62 15.42
N LEU A 252 6.54 -0.14 15.00
CA LEU A 252 5.97 -0.44 13.69
C LEU A 252 6.53 0.45 12.57
N GLY A 253 6.93 1.67 12.87
CA GLY A 253 7.34 2.69 11.89
C GLY A 253 8.56 2.35 11.03
N GLY A 254 9.31 1.29 11.36
CA GLY A 254 10.47 0.83 10.60
C GLY A 254 10.16 -0.22 9.52
N PHE A 255 8.90 -0.65 9.38
CA PHE A 255 8.52 -1.73 8.48
C PHE A 255 7.61 -1.24 7.35
N ASP A 256 7.67 -1.94 6.22
CA ASP A 256 6.79 -1.70 5.07
C ASP A 256 5.39 -2.28 5.34
N LEU A 257 4.61 -1.52 6.11
CA LEU A 257 3.27 -1.86 6.54
C LEU A 257 2.24 -1.03 5.77
N THR A 258 1.07 -1.63 5.56
CA THR A 258 -0.10 -0.98 4.99
C THR A 258 -1.24 -1.01 6.00
N PRO A 259 -2.26 -0.17 5.88
CA PRO A 259 -3.49 -0.35 6.62
C PRO A 259 -4.11 -1.74 6.39
N THR A 260 -4.89 -2.19 7.35
CA THR A 260 -5.70 -3.40 7.21
C THR A 260 -6.83 -3.15 6.22
N PHE A 261 -6.90 -3.94 5.16
CA PHE A 261 -7.96 -3.88 4.16
C PHE A 261 -8.96 -5.01 4.39
N LYS A 262 -10.22 -4.67 4.64
CA LYS A 262 -11.30 -5.65 4.83
C LYS A 262 -12.21 -5.64 3.61
N GLU A 263 -12.25 -6.76 2.87
CA GLU A 263 -13.16 -7.00 1.76
C GLU A 263 -13.24 -5.85 0.72
N VAL A 264 -12.09 -5.35 0.29
CA VAL A 264 -12.00 -4.26 -0.68
C VAL A 264 -12.70 -4.69 -1.96
N ASN A 265 -13.79 -3.99 -2.29
CA ASN A 265 -14.67 -4.27 -3.43
C ASN A 265 -15.04 -5.76 -3.58
N LYS A 266 -15.10 -6.52 -2.47
CA LYS A 266 -15.30 -7.98 -2.43
C LYS A 266 -14.26 -8.79 -3.22
N LYS A 267 -13.08 -8.22 -3.47
CA LYS A 267 -12.02 -8.83 -4.28
C LYS A 267 -10.84 -9.30 -3.46
N PHE A 268 -10.44 -8.52 -2.45
CA PHE A 268 -9.32 -8.90 -1.60
C PHE A 268 -9.42 -8.33 -0.19
N SER A 269 -8.66 -8.94 0.71
CA SER A 269 -8.43 -8.46 2.07
C SER A 269 -6.96 -8.57 2.42
N THR A 270 -6.47 -7.66 3.26
CA THR A 270 -5.14 -7.73 3.85
C THR A 270 -5.28 -7.62 5.35
N ARG A 271 -4.79 -8.63 6.08
CA ARG A 271 -4.86 -8.71 7.54
C ARG A 271 -3.49 -8.90 8.14
N TYR A 272 -3.32 -8.41 9.36
CA TYR A 272 -2.07 -8.52 10.10
C TYR A 272 -2.26 -9.35 11.36
N TYR A 273 -1.24 -10.14 11.66
CA TYR A 273 -1.21 -11.01 12.83
C TYR A 273 0.11 -10.82 13.58
N LEU A 274 0.00 -10.68 14.89
CA LEU A 274 1.11 -10.94 15.79
C LEU A 274 1.19 -12.45 15.98
N ASN A 275 2.33 -13.03 15.66
CA ASN A 275 2.57 -14.46 15.78
C ASN A 275 3.70 -14.69 16.76
N LEU A 276 3.35 -15.25 17.93
CA LEU A 276 4.32 -15.67 18.92
C LEU A 276 4.66 -17.13 18.71
N VAL A 277 5.95 -17.44 18.67
CA VAL A 277 6.48 -18.79 18.51
C VAL A 277 7.43 -19.09 19.64
N LEU A 278 7.20 -20.21 20.32
CA LEU A 278 8.12 -20.79 21.30
C LEU A 278 8.73 -22.05 20.70
N ILE A 279 10.00 -22.25 20.93
CA ILE A 279 10.73 -23.43 20.49
C ILE A 279 11.39 -24.06 21.74
N ASP A 280 11.13 -25.35 21.95
CA ASP A 280 11.74 -26.09 23.06
C ASP A 280 13.10 -26.74 22.67
N GLU A 281 13.75 -27.37 23.66
CA GLU A 281 15.04 -28.06 23.41
C GLU A 281 14.94 -29.25 22.41
N GLU A 282 13.73 -29.81 22.23
CA GLU A 282 13.46 -30.86 21.27
C GLU A 282 13.08 -30.32 19.87
N ASN A 283 13.19 -28.99 19.66
CA ASN A 283 12.79 -28.26 18.47
C ASN A 283 11.29 -28.35 18.10
N ARG A 284 10.44 -28.67 19.07
CA ARG A 284 8.99 -28.55 18.88
C ARG A 284 8.60 -27.07 18.92
N ARG A 285 7.64 -26.70 18.08
CA ARG A 285 7.18 -25.32 17.93
C ARG A 285 5.76 -25.16 18.45
N TYR A 286 5.58 -24.21 19.33
CA TYR A 286 4.29 -23.80 19.86
C TYR A 286 4.03 -22.38 19.39
N PHE A 287 2.88 -22.11 18.80
CA PHE A 287 2.58 -20.80 18.25
C PHE A 287 1.17 -20.34 18.57
N LYS A 288 1.02 -19.03 18.70
CA LYS A 288 -0.26 -18.36 18.84
C LYS A 288 -0.28 -17.14 17.95
N GLN A 289 -1.33 -17.02 17.14
CA GLN A 289 -1.57 -15.88 16.29
C GLN A 289 -2.69 -15.02 16.83
N GLN A 290 -2.49 -13.72 16.82
CA GLN A 290 -3.48 -12.72 17.19
C GLN A 290 -3.63 -11.71 16.08
N GLU A 291 -4.85 -11.55 15.57
CA GLU A 291 -5.15 -10.50 14.58
C GLU A 291 -5.05 -9.12 15.24
N ILE A 292 -4.38 -8.21 14.55
CA ILE A 292 -4.33 -6.78 14.87
C ILE A 292 -4.83 -5.98 13.67
N THR A 293 -5.38 -4.80 13.94
CA THR A 293 -5.79 -3.87 12.89
C THR A 293 -4.79 -2.74 12.81
N LEU A 294 -4.26 -2.50 11.61
CA LEU A 294 -3.41 -1.35 11.32
C LEU A 294 -4.21 -0.28 10.59
N TYR A 295 -3.97 0.98 10.91
CA TYR A 295 -4.64 2.12 10.28
C TYR A 295 -3.67 3.28 10.06
N ARG A 296 -4.07 4.19 9.16
CA ARG A 296 -3.41 5.47 8.89
C ARG A 296 -4.40 6.57 9.21
N ASP A 297 -3.99 7.55 10.01
CA ASP A 297 -4.77 8.75 10.29
C ASP A 297 -3.98 10.02 9.92
N ASN A 298 -4.64 11.15 10.02
CA ASN A 298 -4.05 12.45 9.69
C ASN A 298 -3.36 13.12 10.88
N GLU A 299 -3.62 12.66 12.11
CA GLU A 299 -3.08 13.27 13.33
C GLU A 299 -1.64 12.85 13.59
N GLY A 300 -1.30 11.59 13.32
CA GLY A 300 0.08 11.08 13.48
C GLY A 300 1.12 11.68 12.52
N GLU A 301 0.70 12.40 11.46
CA GLU A 301 1.62 13.15 10.61
C GLU A 301 1.78 14.61 11.07
N ARG A 302 0.83 15.17 11.82
CA ARG A 302 0.90 16.53 12.38
C ARG A 302 1.87 16.63 13.55
N GLU A 303 1.91 15.63 14.43
CA GLU A 303 2.87 15.62 15.55
C GLU A 303 4.33 15.55 15.09
N GLY A 304 4.63 14.93 13.96
CA GLY A 304 5.96 14.92 13.35
C GLY A 304 6.39 16.25 12.71
N LEU A 305 5.43 17.15 12.46
CA LEU A 305 5.71 18.50 11.92
C LEU A 305 5.79 19.56 13.02
N GLU A 306 5.13 19.37 14.15
CA GLU A 306 5.19 20.30 15.29
C GLU A 306 6.48 20.14 16.10
N ASP A 307 7.05 18.94 16.17
CA ASP A 307 8.33 18.69 16.86
C ASP A 307 9.56 19.20 16.06
N SER A 308 9.41 19.51 14.78
CA SER A 308 10.45 20.12 13.94
C SER A 308 10.41 21.66 13.92
N GLY A 309 9.43 22.27 14.57
CA GLY A 309 9.18 23.73 14.55
C GLY A 309 9.46 24.47 15.87
N SER A 310 9.82 23.80 16.95
CA SER A 310 9.95 24.43 18.28
C SER A 310 11.41 24.63 18.78
N GLU A 311 12.38 24.66 17.89
CA GLU A 311 13.70 25.23 18.21
C GLU A 311 13.85 26.64 17.64
N THR A 312 13.20 27.63 18.25
CA THR A 312 13.67 29.04 18.12
C THR A 312 13.20 29.85 19.32
N GLU A 313 14.26 30.39 20.00
CA GLU A 313 14.27 31.57 20.83
C GLU A 313 13.71 31.52 22.26
N ILE A 314 14.57 31.09 23.19
CA ILE A 314 14.64 31.75 24.50
C ILE A 314 15.73 32.78 24.42
N ALA A 315 15.39 34.02 24.10
CA ALA A 315 16.24 35.16 24.32
C ALA A 315 16.19 35.54 25.80
N ILE A 316 17.27 35.28 26.49
CA ILE A 316 17.55 35.81 27.84
C ILE A 316 17.81 37.30 27.70
N THR A 317 16.94 38.11 28.28
CA THR A 317 17.30 39.52 28.60
C THR A 317 17.44 39.66 30.10
N VAL A 318 18.59 40.13 30.50
CA VAL A 318 19.07 40.45 31.86
C VAL A 318 18.23 41.57 32.52
#